data_9c7248a8c5afa93f600e9be6dd77b259
#
_entry.id   9c7248a8c5afa93f600e9be6dd77b259
#
_cell.length_a   1.000
_cell.length_b   1.000
_cell.length_c   1.000
_cell.angle_alpha   90.00
_cell.angle_beta   90.00
_cell.angle_gamma   90.00
#
_symmetry.space_group_name_H-M   'P 1'
#
loop_
_entity.id
_entity.type
_entity.pdbx_description
1 polymer ?
#
loop_
_entity_poly.entity_id
_entity_poly.type
_entity_poly.pdbx_seq_one_letter_code
_entity_poly.pdbx_strand_id
1 'polypeptide(L)'
;MIYDETILRKITNFSALKYSPKRICSLIGLTGQEEEQLLVDLRTPDTDAYRAFNRGIAVGDYNIDTALMKASETGDVMAESTLRERQDKRKIEDLKKELFGL
;
A
#
# COMPACT_ATOMS: atom_id res chain seq x y z
N MET A 1 -21.79 -2.86 0.62
CA MET A 1 -21.23 -4.06 -0.02
C MET A 1 -20.34 -4.81 0.96
N ILE A 2 -20.50 -6.11 1.04
CA ILE A 2 -19.68 -6.96 1.90
C ILE A 2 -18.66 -7.66 1.01
N TYR A 3 -17.40 -7.57 1.40
CA TYR A 3 -16.29 -8.17 0.67
C TYR A 3 -15.91 -9.51 1.30
N ASP A 4 -15.84 -10.58 0.49
CA ASP A 4 -15.36 -11.84 1.01
C ASP A 4 -13.82 -11.82 1.17
N GLU A 5 -13.31 -12.87 1.80
CA GLU A 5 -11.87 -12.97 2.08
C GLU A 5 -11.02 -12.97 0.81
N THR A 6 -11.54 -13.56 -0.26
CA THR A 6 -10.83 -13.64 -1.53
C THR A 6 -10.65 -12.26 -2.14
N ILE A 7 -11.70 -11.44 -2.12
CA ILE A 7 -11.64 -10.06 -2.64
C ILE A 7 -10.70 -9.22 -1.80
N LEU A 8 -10.80 -9.32 -0.47
CA LEU A 8 -9.92 -8.56 0.42
C LEU A 8 -8.45 -8.93 0.23
N ARG A 9 -8.16 -10.21 0.02
CA ARG A 9 -6.80 -10.67 -0.27
C ARG A 9 -6.28 -10.10 -1.59
N LYS A 10 -7.12 -10.04 -2.61
CA LYS A 10 -6.75 -9.43 -3.90
C LYS A 10 -6.46 -7.95 -3.74
N ILE A 11 -7.28 -7.22 -2.97
CA ILE A 11 -7.04 -5.81 -2.69
C ILE A 11 -5.68 -5.63 -2.04
N THR A 12 -5.36 -6.43 -1.02
CA THR A 12 -4.08 -6.38 -0.33
C THR A 12 -2.91 -6.64 -1.29
N ASN A 13 -3.02 -7.67 -2.10
CA ASN A 13 -1.95 -8.05 -3.03
C ASN A 13 -1.72 -6.99 -4.11
N PHE A 14 -2.78 -6.43 -4.66
CA PHE A 14 -2.67 -5.43 -5.72
C PHE A 14 -2.18 -4.09 -5.17
N SER A 15 -2.60 -3.71 -3.96
CA SER A 15 -2.11 -2.47 -3.34
C SER A 15 -0.63 -2.58 -2.94
N ALA A 16 -0.16 -3.78 -2.61
CA ALA A 16 1.27 -4.02 -2.37
C ALA A 16 2.11 -3.71 -3.61
N LEU A 17 1.55 -3.86 -4.79
CA LEU A 17 2.18 -3.52 -6.06
C LEU A 17 1.98 -2.05 -6.46
N LYS A 18 1.38 -1.25 -5.57
CA LYS A 18 1.09 0.18 -5.79
C LYS A 18 0.10 0.43 -6.93
N TYR A 19 -0.77 -0.52 -7.21
CA TYR A 19 -1.82 -0.31 -8.19
C TYR A 19 -2.85 0.68 -7.67
N SER A 20 -3.35 1.53 -8.57
CA SER A 20 -4.38 2.52 -8.22
C SER A 20 -5.70 1.84 -7.88
N PRO A 21 -6.57 2.48 -7.08
CA PRO A 21 -7.90 1.93 -6.78
C PRO A 21 -8.68 1.53 -8.02
N LYS A 22 -8.62 2.33 -9.08
CA LYS A 22 -9.35 2.02 -10.32
C LYS A 22 -8.80 0.78 -11.02
N ARG A 23 -7.48 0.62 -11.03
CA ARG A 23 -6.84 -0.57 -11.60
C ARG A 23 -7.22 -1.82 -10.80
N ILE A 24 -7.28 -1.70 -9.48
CA ILE A 24 -7.71 -2.80 -8.60
C ILE A 24 -9.12 -3.23 -8.94
N CYS A 25 -10.04 -2.28 -9.11
CA CYS A 25 -11.42 -2.60 -9.52
C CYS A 25 -11.46 -3.37 -10.84
N SER A 26 -10.68 -2.93 -11.83
CA SER A 26 -10.60 -3.60 -13.12
C SER A 26 -10.09 -5.03 -13.00
N LEU A 27 -9.05 -5.24 -12.19
CA LEU A 27 -8.45 -6.56 -12.01
C LEU A 27 -9.36 -7.53 -11.26
N ILE A 28 -10.16 -7.02 -10.33
CA ILE A 28 -11.15 -7.82 -9.61
C ILE A 28 -12.34 -8.14 -10.50
N GLY A 29 -12.60 -7.30 -11.52
CA GLY A 29 -13.70 -7.49 -12.45
C GLY A 29 -14.98 -6.77 -12.03
N LEU A 30 -14.89 -5.76 -11.18
CA LEU A 30 -16.04 -4.99 -10.75
C LEU A 30 -16.38 -3.90 -11.77
N THR A 31 -17.67 -3.69 -12.00
CA THR A 31 -18.18 -2.67 -12.90
C THR A 31 -19.40 -2.00 -12.30
N GLY A 32 -19.74 -0.81 -12.83
CA GLY A 32 -20.96 -0.09 -12.42
C GLY A 32 -20.99 0.29 -10.97
N GLN A 33 -22.08 0.00 -10.31
CA GLN A 33 -22.27 0.37 -8.90
C GLN A 33 -21.30 -0.32 -7.95
N GLU A 34 -20.90 -1.54 -8.24
CA GLU A 34 -19.93 -2.27 -7.41
C GLU A 34 -18.56 -1.61 -7.47
N GLU A 35 -18.14 -1.16 -8.66
CA GLU A 35 -16.91 -0.40 -8.82
C GLU A 35 -16.96 0.90 -8.04
N GLU A 36 -18.05 1.65 -8.17
CA GLU A 36 -18.23 2.92 -7.45
C GLU A 36 -18.18 2.71 -5.93
N GLN A 37 -18.83 1.66 -5.46
CA GLN A 37 -18.85 1.34 -4.04
C GLN A 37 -17.45 1.01 -3.52
N LEU A 38 -16.70 0.20 -4.24
CA LEU A 38 -15.33 -0.14 -3.85
C LEU A 38 -14.44 1.11 -3.82
N LEU A 39 -14.56 1.98 -4.84
CA LEU A 39 -13.77 3.21 -4.87
C LEU A 39 -14.04 4.10 -3.66
N VAL A 40 -15.29 4.18 -3.20
CA VAL A 40 -15.64 4.90 -2.00
C VAL A 40 -15.07 4.22 -0.76
N ASP A 41 -15.25 2.91 -0.65
CA ASP A 41 -14.81 2.14 0.52
C ASP A 41 -13.29 2.17 0.69
N LEU A 42 -12.53 2.15 -0.39
CA LEU A 42 -11.07 2.24 -0.34
C LEU A 42 -10.57 3.55 0.26
N ARG A 43 -11.41 4.58 0.30
CA ARG A 43 -11.10 5.88 0.90
C ARG A 43 -11.81 6.12 2.22
N THR A 44 -12.65 5.19 2.65
CA THR A 44 -13.46 5.35 3.85
C THR A 44 -12.82 4.59 5.01
N PRO A 45 -12.27 5.30 6.03
CA PRO A 45 -11.71 4.64 7.21
C PRO A 45 -12.71 3.67 7.85
N ASP A 46 -12.19 2.64 8.48
CA ASP A 46 -12.95 1.60 9.20
C ASP A 46 -13.72 0.63 8.31
N THR A 47 -13.59 0.72 6.99
CA THR A 47 -14.10 -0.35 6.11
C THR A 47 -13.03 -1.44 5.95
N ASP A 48 -13.47 -2.67 5.68
CA ASP A 48 -12.55 -3.77 5.42
C ASP A 48 -11.69 -3.52 4.19
N ALA A 49 -12.28 -2.92 3.15
CA ALA A 49 -11.56 -2.59 1.93
C ALA A 49 -10.44 -1.58 2.21
N TYR A 50 -10.71 -0.55 3.00
CA TYR A 50 -9.73 0.45 3.39
C TYR A 50 -8.57 -0.20 4.14
N ARG A 51 -8.86 -1.05 5.12
CA ARG A 51 -7.84 -1.74 5.90
C ARG A 51 -6.98 -2.65 5.01
N ALA A 52 -7.60 -3.41 4.12
CA ALA A 52 -6.90 -4.29 3.19
C ALA A 52 -5.97 -3.51 2.26
N PHE A 53 -6.46 -2.39 1.73
CA PHE A 53 -5.69 -1.53 0.83
C PHE A 53 -4.46 -0.96 1.53
N ASN A 54 -4.64 -0.40 2.72
CA ASN A 54 -3.53 0.21 3.46
C ASN A 54 -2.54 -0.83 3.98
N ARG A 55 -3.04 -2.00 4.38
CA ARG A 55 -2.16 -3.10 4.77
C ARG A 55 -1.29 -3.54 3.61
N GLY A 56 -1.86 -3.62 2.41
CA GLY A 56 -1.09 -3.99 1.22
C GLY A 56 0.02 -3.01 0.91
N ILE A 57 -0.25 -1.70 1.02
CA ILE A 57 0.76 -0.67 0.83
C ILE A 57 1.90 -0.85 1.83
N ALA A 58 1.58 -1.07 3.10
CA ALA A 58 2.58 -1.26 4.15
C ALA A 58 3.42 -2.52 3.91
N VAL A 59 2.79 -3.62 3.53
CA VAL A 59 3.49 -4.87 3.22
C VAL A 59 4.40 -4.70 2.00
N GLY A 60 3.91 -4.01 0.96
CA GLY A 60 4.72 -3.72 -0.23
C GLY A 60 5.96 -2.90 0.10
N ASP A 61 5.82 -1.87 0.92
CA ASP A 61 6.93 -1.05 1.37
C ASP A 61 7.94 -1.88 2.18
N TYR A 62 7.45 -2.72 3.09
CA TYR A 62 8.30 -3.62 3.87
C TYR A 62 9.10 -4.54 2.97
N ASN A 63 8.47 -5.12 1.95
CA ASN A 63 9.16 -6.03 1.03
C ASN A 63 10.25 -5.32 0.25
N ILE A 64 10.00 -4.10 -0.21
CA ILE A 64 11.01 -3.29 -0.91
C ILE A 64 12.17 -2.96 0.03
N ASP A 65 11.87 -2.51 1.24
CA ASP A 65 12.88 -2.14 2.22
C ASP A 65 13.76 -3.35 2.58
N THR A 66 13.15 -4.52 2.74
CA THR A 66 13.86 -5.76 3.05
C THR A 66 14.80 -6.17 1.91
N ALA A 67 14.34 -6.06 0.67
CA ALA A 67 15.16 -6.37 -0.50
C ALA A 67 16.35 -5.41 -0.61
N LEU A 68 16.13 -4.12 -0.37
CA LEU A 68 17.19 -3.12 -0.38
C LEU A 68 18.21 -3.36 0.75
N MET A 69 17.74 -3.74 1.93
CA MET A 69 18.60 -4.06 3.05
C MET A 69 19.52 -5.24 2.72
N LYS A 70 18.96 -6.31 2.16
CA LYS A 70 19.75 -7.48 1.76
C LYS A 70 20.79 -7.13 0.69
N ALA A 71 20.40 -6.32 -0.29
CA ALA A 71 21.34 -5.88 -1.32
C ALA A 71 22.44 -5.01 -0.73
N SER A 72 22.14 -4.12 0.20
CA SER A 72 23.15 -3.25 0.83
C SER A 72 24.14 -4.06 1.67
N GLU A 73 23.69 -5.14 2.30
CA GLU A 73 24.56 -6.02 3.10
C GLU A 73 25.61 -6.72 2.22
N THR A 74 25.33 -6.90 0.94
CA THR A 74 26.26 -7.49 -0.02
C THR A 74 27.13 -6.44 -0.73
N GLY A 75 27.08 -5.19 -0.30
CA GLY A 75 27.94 -4.12 -0.80
C GLY A 75 27.34 -3.28 -1.92
N ASP A 76 26.03 -3.40 -2.18
CA ASP A 76 25.36 -2.57 -3.18
C ASP A 76 25.14 -1.15 -2.64
N VAL A 77 25.99 -0.22 -3.04
CA VAL A 77 25.97 1.17 -2.58
C VAL A 77 24.69 1.89 -3.00
N MET A 78 24.17 1.59 -4.19
CA MET A 78 22.94 2.20 -4.67
C MET A 78 21.73 1.73 -3.85
N ALA A 79 21.70 0.46 -3.49
CA ALA A 79 20.64 -0.06 -2.63
C ALA A 79 20.68 0.59 -1.25
N GLU A 80 21.86 0.77 -0.67
CA GLU A 80 22.04 1.45 0.60
C GLU A 80 21.54 2.90 0.54
N SER A 81 21.91 3.62 -0.50
CA SER A 81 21.50 5.01 -0.70
C SER A 81 19.97 5.12 -0.86
N THR A 82 19.39 4.24 -1.66
CA THR A 82 17.94 4.22 -1.87
C THR A 82 17.19 3.90 -0.58
N LEU A 83 17.67 2.92 0.18
CA LEU A 83 17.07 2.55 1.46
C LEU A 83 17.10 3.74 2.43
N ARG A 84 18.23 4.45 2.50
CA ARG A 84 18.39 5.61 3.37
C ARG A 84 17.41 6.73 2.99
N GLU A 85 17.27 7.00 1.70
CA GLU A 85 16.30 8.00 1.21
C GLU A 85 14.86 7.63 1.61
N ARG A 86 14.50 6.36 1.48
CA ARG A 86 13.18 5.87 1.85
C ARG A 86 12.93 6.02 3.35
N GLN A 87 13.93 5.68 4.17
CA GLN A 87 13.85 5.82 5.62
C GLN A 87 13.70 7.27 6.05
N ASP A 88 14.47 8.17 5.47
CA ASP A 88 14.42 9.60 5.79
C ASP A 88 13.09 10.21 5.40
N LYS A 89 12.57 9.87 4.22
CA LYS A 89 11.26 10.33 3.77
C LYS A 89 10.15 9.86 4.70
N ARG A 90 10.20 8.61 5.13
CA ARG A 90 9.21 8.05 6.04
C ARG A 90 9.25 8.73 7.40
N LYS A 91 10.44 9.01 7.93
CA LYS A 91 10.57 9.73 9.18
C LYS A 91 9.94 11.11 9.12
N ILE A 92 10.16 11.83 8.01
CA ILE A 92 9.56 13.14 7.79
C ILE A 92 8.04 13.05 7.71
N GLU A 93 7.52 12.07 6.98
CA GLU A 93 6.07 11.86 6.86
C GLU A 93 5.43 11.53 8.20
N ASP A 94 6.06 10.64 8.97
CA ASP A 94 5.56 10.26 10.29
C ASP A 94 5.60 11.45 11.26
N LEU A 95 6.66 12.25 11.21
CA LEU A 95 6.78 13.44 12.03
C LEU A 95 5.68 14.46 11.69
N LYS A 96 5.39 14.65 10.41
CA LYS A 96 4.29 15.53 10.00
C LYS A 96 2.95 15.07 10.53
N LYS A 97 2.69 13.76 10.51
CA LYS A 97 1.46 13.21 11.08
C LYS A 97 1.36 13.46 12.58
N GLU A 98 2.45 13.27 13.31
CA GLU A 98 2.48 13.50 14.76
C GLU A 98 2.27 14.95 15.12
N LEU A 99 2.92 15.88 14.39
CA LEU A 99 2.88 17.30 14.72
C LEU A 99 1.64 18.01 14.16
N PHE A 100 1.14 17.60 13.01
CA PHE A 100 0.10 18.34 12.29
C PHE A 100 -1.15 17.53 12.03
N GLY A 101 -1.18 16.26 12.39
CA GLY A 101 -2.33 15.38 12.14
C GLY A 101 -2.60 15.07 10.67
N LEU A 102 -1.61 15.21 9.82
CA LEU A 102 -1.76 15.03 8.36
C LEU A 102 -1.62 13.59 7.91
#